data_b78c8c67f9dacc7ee05d60ca688526a0
#
_entry.id   b78c8c67f9dacc7ee05d60ca688526a0
#
_cell.length_a   1.000
_cell.length_b   1.000
_cell.length_c   1.000
_cell.angle_alpha   90.00
_cell.angle_beta   90.00
_cell.angle_gamma   90.00
#
_symmetry.space_group_name_H-M   'P 1'
#
loop_
_entity.id
_entity.type
_entity.pdbx_description
1 polymer ?
#
loop_
_entity_poly.entity_id
_entity_poly.type
_entity_poly.pdbx_seq_one_letter_code
_entity_poly.pdbx_strand_id
1 'polypeptide(L)'
;AQIIEKFEEGYEVINMVRTKNKSAGFIKNLTSSAFYKFLNKISDVKLENNASDFFALTANAAQVLKTNYREKVRFLRGYVQNIGFNRTTIEYEARARVAGESKYSIRKLFKFSINTILCFSDLPLKLGIYSGIIVGFLGLLVMLETIYEWAVKGTPNGYATIVVLLCFMFAMLFVIVGIIGEYI
;
A
#
# COMPACT_ATOMS: atom_id res chain seq x y z
N ALA A 1 28.22 -20.38 -4.50
CA ALA A 1 28.43 -20.62 -5.93
C ALA A 1 27.38 -19.88 -6.76
N GLN A 2 26.10 -20.28 -6.78
CA GLN A 2 25.05 -19.69 -7.63
C GLN A 2 24.88 -18.16 -7.51
N ILE A 3 25.00 -17.59 -6.31
CA ILE A 3 24.88 -16.13 -6.09
C ILE A 3 26.03 -15.38 -6.78
N ILE A 4 27.25 -15.92 -6.66
CA ILE A 4 28.45 -15.29 -7.28
C ILE A 4 28.33 -15.33 -8.79
N GLU A 5 27.95 -16.46 -9.36
CA GLU A 5 27.72 -16.66 -10.79
C GLU A 5 26.72 -15.62 -11.34
N LYS A 6 25.61 -15.38 -10.61
CA LYS A 6 24.64 -14.36 -11.03
C LYS A 6 25.17 -12.93 -10.95
N PHE A 7 26.06 -12.63 -10.02
CA PHE A 7 26.74 -11.33 -10.02
C PHE A 7 27.75 -11.20 -11.18
N GLU A 8 28.42 -12.28 -11.57
CA GLU A 8 29.31 -12.31 -12.72
C GLU A 8 28.54 -12.18 -14.05
N GLU A 9 27.28 -12.66 -14.13
CA GLU A 9 26.36 -12.45 -15.25
C GLU A 9 25.87 -10.98 -15.35
N GLY A 10 26.22 -10.10 -14.41
CA GLY A 10 25.85 -8.69 -14.42
C GLY A 10 24.53 -8.35 -13.71
N TYR A 11 23.95 -9.26 -12.93
CA TYR A 11 22.83 -8.93 -12.08
C TYR A 11 23.30 -8.20 -10.82
N GLU A 12 22.54 -7.20 -10.39
CA GLU A 12 22.88 -6.38 -9.21
C GLU A 12 22.00 -6.70 -8.00
N VAL A 13 20.84 -7.29 -8.23
CA VAL A 13 19.86 -7.69 -7.22
C VAL A 13 19.48 -9.15 -7.43
N ILE A 14 19.72 -9.97 -6.43
CA ILE A 14 19.38 -11.41 -6.48
C ILE A 14 18.37 -11.70 -5.37
N ASN A 15 17.13 -12.01 -5.77
CA ASN A 15 16.05 -12.37 -4.86
C ASN A 15 15.98 -13.88 -4.69
N MET A 16 15.82 -14.34 -3.44
CA MET A 16 15.61 -15.75 -3.15
C MET A 16 14.13 -16.04 -2.99
N VAL A 17 13.59 -16.93 -3.83
CA VAL A 17 12.19 -17.34 -3.81
C VAL A 17 12.05 -18.76 -3.27
N ARG A 18 11.11 -18.97 -2.36
CA ARG A 18 10.83 -20.30 -1.80
C ARG A 18 9.87 -21.06 -2.70
N THR A 19 10.31 -22.18 -3.23
CA THR A 19 9.50 -23.04 -4.11
C THR A 19 8.39 -23.78 -3.36
N LYS A 20 8.63 -24.21 -2.10
CA LYS A 20 7.63 -24.93 -1.30
C LYS A 20 7.71 -24.50 0.18
N ASN A 21 6.60 -24.05 0.70
CA ASN A 21 6.45 -23.72 2.12
C ASN A 21 5.73 -24.88 2.83
N LYS A 22 6.39 -26.04 2.96
CA LYS A 22 5.83 -27.27 3.57
C LYS A 22 5.37 -27.06 5.04
N SER A 23 5.87 -26.02 5.70
CA SER A 23 5.57 -25.72 7.10
C SER A 23 4.43 -24.70 7.31
N ALA A 24 3.92 -24.09 6.24
CA ALA A 24 2.80 -23.15 6.36
C ALA A 24 1.48 -23.89 6.09
N GLY A 25 0.54 -23.84 7.04
CA GLY A 25 -0.78 -24.42 6.86
C GLY A 25 -1.50 -23.85 5.62
N PHE A 26 -2.41 -24.62 5.04
CA PHE A 26 -3.15 -24.29 3.81
C PHE A 26 -3.81 -22.90 3.88
N ILE A 27 -4.44 -22.55 5.01
CA ILE A 27 -5.10 -21.25 5.24
C ILE A 27 -4.10 -20.09 5.14
N LYS A 28 -2.89 -20.26 5.71
CA LYS A 28 -1.86 -19.22 5.69
C LYS A 28 -1.30 -19.00 4.27
N ASN A 29 -1.16 -20.04 3.48
CA ASN A 29 -0.72 -19.93 2.09
C ASN A 29 -1.79 -19.26 1.24
N LEU A 30 -3.08 -19.59 1.45
CA LEU A 30 -4.19 -19.00 0.72
C LEU A 30 -4.33 -17.51 1.03
N THR A 31 -4.33 -17.11 2.31
CA THR A 31 -4.43 -15.71 2.73
C THR A 31 -3.23 -14.89 2.27
N SER A 32 -2.01 -15.44 2.31
CA SER A 32 -0.82 -14.79 1.80
C SER A 32 -0.91 -14.56 0.28
N SER A 33 -1.30 -15.59 -0.48
CA SER A 33 -1.45 -15.47 -1.94
C SER A 33 -2.53 -14.45 -2.32
N ALA A 34 -3.68 -14.47 -1.63
CA ALA A 34 -4.74 -13.50 -1.83
C ALA A 34 -4.27 -12.06 -1.52
N PHE A 35 -3.52 -11.89 -0.43
CA PHE A 35 -2.93 -10.59 -0.07
C PHE A 35 -1.98 -10.06 -1.15
N TYR A 36 -1.04 -10.87 -1.62
CA TYR A 36 -0.11 -10.44 -2.68
C TYR A 36 -0.82 -10.17 -4.02
N LYS A 37 -1.85 -10.96 -4.38
CA LYS A 37 -2.67 -10.68 -5.55
C LYS A 37 -3.40 -9.34 -5.43
N PHE A 38 -3.99 -9.08 -4.25
CA PHE A 38 -4.66 -7.81 -3.97
C PHE A 38 -3.66 -6.65 -4.02
N LEU A 39 -2.52 -6.79 -3.34
CA LEU A 39 -1.47 -5.76 -3.31
C LEU A 39 -0.94 -5.46 -4.73
N ASN A 40 -0.66 -6.48 -5.54
CA ASN A 40 -0.21 -6.30 -6.92
C ASN A 40 -1.27 -5.67 -7.85
N LYS A 41 -2.55 -5.73 -7.46
CA LYS A 41 -3.64 -5.08 -8.20
C LYS A 41 -3.76 -3.59 -7.89
N ILE A 42 -3.42 -3.20 -6.64
CA ILE A 42 -3.59 -1.83 -6.14
C ILE A 42 -2.27 -1.05 -6.05
N SER A 43 -1.15 -1.73 -6.25
CA SER A 43 0.20 -1.17 -6.22
C SER A 43 0.75 -1.08 -7.63
N ASP A 44 1.48 -0.02 -7.92
CA ASP A 44 2.23 0.13 -9.18
C ASP A 44 3.45 -0.78 -9.24
N VAL A 45 3.81 -1.40 -8.10
CA VAL A 45 4.95 -2.30 -7.97
C VAL A 45 4.49 -3.75 -7.98
N LYS A 46 5.00 -4.52 -8.93
CA LYS A 46 4.78 -5.98 -8.96
C LYS A 46 5.70 -6.67 -7.97
N LEU A 47 5.14 -7.07 -6.84
CA LEU A 47 5.83 -7.84 -5.82
C LEU A 47 5.73 -9.34 -6.11
N GLU A 48 6.86 -10.03 -6.03
CA GLU A 48 6.92 -11.48 -6.24
C GLU A 48 6.29 -12.22 -5.05
N ASN A 49 5.38 -13.15 -5.38
CA ASN A 49 4.83 -14.07 -4.39
C ASN A 49 5.94 -14.97 -3.86
N ASN A 50 5.91 -15.27 -2.55
CA ASN A 50 6.87 -16.14 -1.88
C ASN A 50 8.33 -15.64 -1.86
N ALA A 51 8.60 -14.38 -2.25
CA ALA A 51 9.92 -13.79 -2.04
C ALA A 51 10.31 -13.90 -0.56
N SER A 52 11.51 -14.36 -0.29
CA SER A 52 12.01 -14.46 1.06
C SER A 52 12.67 -13.14 1.50
N ASP A 53 12.93 -12.99 2.80
CA ASP A 53 13.76 -11.89 3.30
C ASP A 53 15.26 -12.12 3.05
N PHE A 54 15.59 -13.18 2.32
CA PHE A 54 16.94 -13.50 1.91
C PHE A 54 17.16 -13.00 0.48
N PHE A 55 18.04 -12.02 0.33
CA PHE A 55 18.42 -11.42 -0.94
C PHE A 55 19.90 -11.02 -0.91
N ALA A 56 20.53 -10.91 -2.05
CA ALA A 56 21.89 -10.42 -2.20
C ALA A 56 21.90 -9.18 -3.10
N LEU A 57 22.74 -8.20 -2.75
CA LEU A 57 22.84 -6.91 -3.44
C LEU A 57 24.31 -6.60 -3.73
N THR A 58 24.58 -5.92 -4.84
CA THR A 58 25.87 -5.27 -5.04
C THR A 58 26.05 -4.10 -4.06
N ALA A 59 27.29 -3.67 -3.84
CA ALA A 59 27.59 -2.52 -2.99
C ALA A 59 26.87 -1.24 -3.46
N ASN A 60 26.76 -1.04 -4.77
CA ASN A 60 26.07 0.10 -5.37
C ASN A 60 24.55 0.05 -5.05
N ALA A 61 23.89 -1.06 -5.31
CA ALA A 61 22.48 -1.24 -5.00
C ALA A 61 22.19 -1.08 -3.50
N ALA A 62 23.05 -1.60 -2.64
CA ALA A 62 22.94 -1.43 -1.19
C ALA A 62 23.11 0.03 -0.75
N GLN A 63 24.02 0.79 -1.39
CA GLN A 63 24.22 2.21 -1.13
C GLN A 63 22.98 3.03 -1.51
N VAL A 64 22.41 2.82 -2.69
CA VAL A 64 21.21 3.48 -3.15
C VAL A 64 20.03 3.18 -2.20
N LEU A 65 19.87 1.93 -1.79
CA LEU A 65 18.85 1.54 -0.82
C LEU A 65 19.01 2.26 0.52
N LYS A 66 20.25 2.40 1.00
CA LYS A 66 20.57 3.09 2.26
C LYS A 66 20.33 4.59 2.20
N THR A 67 20.59 5.20 1.03
CA THR A 67 20.55 6.66 0.86
C THR A 67 19.15 7.16 0.55
N ASN A 68 18.43 6.48 -0.36
CA ASN A 68 17.18 6.96 -0.93
C ASN A 68 15.93 6.43 -0.21
N TYR A 69 16.01 5.30 0.49
CA TYR A 69 14.87 4.68 1.17
C TYR A 69 15.00 4.80 2.69
N ARG A 70 14.68 6.00 3.21
CA ARG A 70 14.80 6.33 4.64
C ARG A 70 13.48 6.43 5.37
N GLU A 71 12.40 5.90 4.79
CA GLU A 71 11.07 5.98 5.37
C GLU A 71 11.01 5.34 6.77
N LYS A 72 10.14 5.89 7.61
CA LYS A 72 9.91 5.42 8.98
C LYS A 72 9.36 3.99 9.01
N VAL A 73 8.51 3.65 8.08
CA VAL A 73 7.97 2.29 7.88
C VAL A 73 8.67 1.67 6.68
N ARG A 74 9.48 0.65 6.92
CA ARG A 74 10.29 0.03 5.87
C ARG A 74 9.76 -1.35 5.51
N PHE A 75 9.41 -1.53 4.24
CA PHE A 75 9.18 -2.85 3.65
C PHE A 75 10.33 -3.22 2.72
N LEU A 76 11.45 -3.59 3.33
CA LEU A 76 12.73 -3.81 2.65
C LEU A 76 12.62 -4.77 1.46
N ARG A 77 11.82 -5.85 1.60
CA ARG A 77 11.56 -6.81 0.53
C ARG A 77 10.95 -6.16 -0.72
N GLY A 78 10.04 -5.21 -0.56
CA GLY A 78 9.43 -4.48 -1.66
C GLY A 78 10.41 -3.48 -2.27
N TYR A 79 11.16 -2.76 -1.46
CA TYR A 79 12.16 -1.80 -1.95
C TYR A 79 13.25 -2.48 -2.78
N VAL A 80 13.78 -3.62 -2.32
CA VAL A 80 14.78 -4.40 -3.06
C VAL A 80 14.25 -4.85 -4.42
N GLN A 81 12.96 -5.16 -4.51
CA GLN A 81 12.34 -5.56 -5.78
C GLN A 81 12.07 -4.37 -6.72
N ASN A 82 12.00 -3.16 -6.20
CA ASN A 82 11.63 -1.95 -6.95
C ASN A 82 12.77 -0.94 -7.16
N ILE A 83 13.97 -1.26 -6.71
CA ILE A 83 15.10 -0.32 -6.73
C ILE A 83 15.60 0.05 -8.15
N GLY A 84 15.08 -0.62 -9.19
CA GLY A 84 15.39 -0.30 -10.60
C GLY A 84 16.68 -0.91 -11.16
N PHE A 85 17.39 -1.71 -10.39
CA PHE A 85 18.57 -2.43 -10.83
C PHE A 85 18.24 -3.72 -11.58
N ASN A 86 19.20 -4.22 -12.36
CA ASN A 86 19.08 -5.51 -13.05
C ASN A 86 18.94 -6.64 -12.03
N ARG A 87 17.79 -7.33 -12.04
CA ARG A 87 17.42 -8.31 -11.01
C ARG A 87 17.21 -9.70 -11.58
N THR A 88 17.53 -10.69 -10.76
CA THR A 88 17.22 -12.09 -11.02
C THR A 88 16.69 -12.78 -9.76
N THR A 89 16.11 -13.97 -9.94
CA THR A 89 15.60 -14.80 -8.87
C THR A 89 16.30 -16.14 -8.84
N ILE A 90 16.63 -16.61 -7.63
CA ILE A 90 17.11 -17.96 -7.39
C ILE A 90 16.06 -18.68 -6.54
N GLU A 91 15.57 -19.78 -7.04
CA GLU A 91 14.65 -20.64 -6.31
C GLU A 91 15.40 -21.53 -5.31
N TYR A 92 14.85 -21.67 -4.12
CA TYR A 92 15.40 -22.60 -3.14
C TYR A 92 14.31 -23.28 -2.30
N GLU A 93 14.58 -24.51 -1.90
CA GLU A 93 13.72 -25.22 -0.96
C GLU A 93 14.10 -24.86 0.48
N ALA A 94 13.20 -24.22 1.19
CA ALA A 94 13.41 -23.98 2.61
C ALA A 94 13.24 -25.28 3.39
N ARG A 95 14.28 -25.66 4.14
CA ARG A 95 14.21 -26.80 5.06
C ARG A 95 13.13 -26.55 6.12
N ALA A 96 12.41 -27.60 6.50
CA ALA A 96 11.47 -27.51 7.61
C ALA A 96 12.22 -27.07 8.89
N ARG A 97 11.56 -26.23 9.69
CA ARG A 97 12.13 -25.83 10.98
C ARG A 97 12.28 -27.04 11.87
N VAL A 98 13.47 -27.24 12.41
CA VAL A 98 13.76 -28.35 13.34
C VAL A 98 13.07 -28.14 14.68
N ALA A 99 12.85 -26.86 15.10
CA ALA A 99 12.14 -26.51 16.34
C ALA A 99 11.58 -25.07 16.25
N GLY A 100 10.53 -24.78 17.03
CA GLY A 100 9.97 -23.46 17.26
C GLY A 100 8.70 -23.15 16.47
N GLU A 101 7.83 -22.35 17.10
CA GLU A 101 6.59 -21.86 16.53
C GLU A 101 6.77 -20.51 15.81
N SER A 102 5.83 -20.17 14.94
CA SER A 102 5.85 -18.88 14.25
C SER A 102 5.61 -17.73 15.24
N LYS A 103 6.59 -16.85 15.39
CA LYS A 103 6.47 -15.63 16.23
C LYS A 103 5.51 -14.56 15.67
N TYR A 104 4.93 -14.79 14.49
CA TYR A 104 3.99 -13.86 13.88
C TYR A 104 2.55 -14.17 14.30
N SER A 105 2.01 -13.36 15.20
CA SER A 105 0.59 -13.37 15.54
C SER A 105 -0.23 -12.77 14.39
N ILE A 106 -1.52 -13.12 14.28
CA ILE A 106 -2.46 -12.59 13.29
C ILE A 106 -2.49 -11.05 13.34
N ARG A 107 -2.45 -10.47 14.54
CA ARG A 107 -2.41 -9.00 14.73
C ARG A 107 -1.17 -8.37 14.12
N LYS A 108 0.01 -9.00 14.24
CA LYS A 108 1.25 -8.52 13.61
C LYS A 108 1.19 -8.62 12.10
N LEU A 109 0.61 -9.70 11.56
CA LEU A 109 0.43 -9.87 10.12
C LEU A 109 -0.51 -8.80 9.56
N PHE A 110 -1.63 -8.51 10.23
CA PHE A 110 -2.57 -7.48 9.82
C PHE A 110 -1.93 -6.08 9.84
N LYS A 111 -1.21 -5.72 10.92
CA LYS A 111 -0.47 -4.46 10.99
C LYS A 111 0.58 -4.34 9.87
N PHE A 112 1.29 -5.43 9.60
CA PHE A 112 2.25 -5.50 8.51
C PHE A 112 1.57 -5.29 7.14
N SER A 113 0.42 -5.93 6.91
CA SER A 113 -0.35 -5.78 5.67
C SER A 113 -0.81 -4.34 5.44
N ILE A 114 -1.35 -3.67 6.47
CA ILE A 114 -1.75 -2.25 6.39
C ILE A 114 -0.53 -1.38 6.05
N ASN A 115 0.57 -1.55 6.78
CA ASN A 115 1.78 -0.76 6.53
C ASN A 115 2.31 -0.98 5.10
N THR A 116 2.24 -2.19 4.57
CA THR A 116 2.66 -2.49 3.21
C THR A 116 1.75 -1.81 2.17
N ILE A 117 0.44 -1.81 2.38
CA ILE A 117 -0.51 -1.09 1.52
C ILE A 117 -0.22 0.42 1.52
N LEU A 118 0.02 1.00 2.70
CA LEU A 118 0.35 2.42 2.82
C LEU A 118 1.67 2.80 2.14
N CYS A 119 2.65 1.88 2.10
CA CYS A 119 3.96 2.13 1.48
C CYS A 119 3.97 1.96 -0.05
N PHE A 120 3.10 1.10 -0.61
CA PHE A 120 3.17 0.68 -2.01
C PHE A 120 1.87 0.90 -2.79
N SER A 121 0.90 1.59 -2.22
CA SER A 121 -0.37 1.82 -2.88
C SER A 121 -0.90 3.22 -2.60
N ASP A 122 -1.32 3.90 -3.65
CA ASP A 122 -2.05 5.17 -3.58
C ASP A 122 -3.53 4.97 -3.22
N LEU A 123 -3.94 3.71 -2.94
CA LEU A 123 -5.33 3.38 -2.66
C LEU A 123 -5.92 4.19 -1.50
N PRO A 124 -5.23 4.37 -0.34
CA PRO A 124 -5.76 5.19 0.75
C PRO A 124 -6.00 6.63 0.33
N LEU A 125 -5.09 7.18 -0.48
CA LEU A 125 -5.21 8.53 -1.03
C LEU A 125 -6.38 8.63 -2.01
N LYS A 126 -6.48 7.71 -2.97
CA LYS A 126 -7.59 7.63 -3.92
C LYS A 126 -8.94 7.46 -3.22
N LEU A 127 -9.01 6.67 -2.15
CA LEU A 127 -10.21 6.55 -1.32
C LEU A 127 -10.58 7.89 -0.66
N GLY A 128 -9.61 8.66 -0.19
CA GLY A 128 -9.83 10.00 0.33
C GLY A 128 -10.44 10.94 -0.72
N ILE A 129 -9.85 10.96 -1.91
CA ILE A 129 -10.34 11.78 -3.03
C ILE A 129 -11.76 11.37 -3.46
N TYR A 130 -11.99 10.08 -3.69
CA TYR A 130 -13.31 9.59 -4.11
C TYR A 130 -14.39 9.81 -3.04
N SER A 131 -14.07 9.61 -1.76
CA SER A 131 -15.00 9.91 -0.67
C SER A 131 -15.32 11.40 -0.60
N GLY A 132 -14.32 12.27 -0.81
CA GLY A 132 -14.52 13.72 -0.90
C GLY A 132 -15.45 14.13 -2.04
N ILE A 133 -15.27 13.54 -3.23
CA ILE A 133 -16.15 13.78 -4.39
C ILE A 133 -17.59 13.34 -4.08
N ILE A 134 -17.77 12.15 -3.52
CA ILE A 134 -19.09 11.61 -3.17
C ILE A 134 -19.78 12.51 -2.13
N VAL A 135 -19.09 12.84 -1.04
CA VAL A 135 -19.64 13.71 0.01
C VAL A 135 -19.91 15.12 -0.54
N GLY A 136 -19.05 15.66 -1.40
CA GLY A 136 -19.24 16.94 -2.06
C GLY A 136 -20.49 16.92 -2.95
N PHE A 137 -20.70 15.84 -3.71
CA PHE A 137 -21.91 15.68 -4.54
C PHE A 137 -23.20 15.58 -3.71
N LEU A 138 -23.17 14.80 -2.63
CA LEU A 138 -24.30 14.71 -1.69
C LEU A 138 -24.58 16.06 -1.02
N GLY A 139 -23.54 16.79 -0.62
CA GLY A 139 -23.64 18.13 -0.07
C GLY A 139 -24.28 19.10 -1.07
N LEU A 140 -23.95 19.00 -2.36
CA LEU A 140 -24.57 19.79 -3.42
C LEU A 140 -26.08 19.51 -3.53
N LEU A 141 -26.48 18.25 -3.46
CA LEU A 141 -27.90 17.88 -3.50
C LEU A 141 -28.66 18.45 -2.31
N VAL A 142 -28.12 18.35 -1.09
CA VAL A 142 -28.71 18.95 0.13
C VAL A 142 -28.78 20.46 0.01
N MET A 143 -27.78 21.09 -0.58
CA MET A 143 -27.76 22.52 -0.81
C MET A 143 -28.90 22.94 -1.75
N LEU A 144 -29.09 22.23 -2.87
CA LEU A 144 -30.16 22.50 -3.83
C LEU A 144 -31.54 22.30 -3.19
N GLU A 145 -31.75 21.24 -2.42
CA GLU A 145 -32.97 20.99 -1.66
C GLU A 145 -33.25 22.14 -0.68
N THR A 146 -32.25 22.56 0.07
CA THR A 146 -32.37 23.66 1.04
C THR A 146 -32.75 24.98 0.37
N ILE A 147 -32.17 25.29 -0.80
CA ILE A 147 -32.49 26.48 -1.57
C ILE A 147 -33.95 26.41 -2.09
N TYR A 148 -34.36 25.23 -2.59
CA TYR A 148 -35.73 25.00 -3.04
C TYR A 148 -36.75 25.18 -1.92
N GLU A 149 -36.51 24.59 -0.74
CA GLU A 149 -37.37 24.73 0.45
C GLU A 149 -37.46 26.20 0.91
N TRP A 150 -36.32 26.91 0.88
CA TRP A 150 -36.30 28.33 1.21
C TRP A 150 -37.19 29.15 0.24
N ALA A 151 -37.10 28.87 -1.05
CA ALA A 151 -37.84 29.59 -2.07
C ALA A 151 -39.34 29.32 -2.05
N VAL A 152 -39.75 28.07 -1.70
CA VAL A 152 -41.16 27.61 -1.77
C VAL A 152 -41.87 27.72 -0.43
N LYS A 153 -41.21 27.37 0.66
CA LYS A 153 -41.83 27.23 2.00
C LYS A 153 -41.46 28.34 2.98
N GLY A 154 -40.50 29.21 2.65
CA GLY A 154 -40.07 30.28 3.54
C GLY A 154 -39.42 29.73 4.84
N THR A 155 -38.34 28.95 4.72
CA THR A 155 -37.62 28.43 5.87
C THR A 155 -37.08 29.52 6.79
N PRO A 156 -36.83 29.24 8.08
CA PRO A 156 -36.30 30.22 9.02
C PRO A 156 -35.03 30.91 8.51
N ASN A 157 -34.95 32.21 8.67
CA ASN A 157 -33.78 32.99 8.27
C ASN A 157 -32.50 32.44 8.93
N GLY A 158 -31.49 32.14 8.09
CA GLY A 158 -30.19 31.66 8.54
C GLY A 158 -29.98 30.14 8.43
N TYR A 159 -31.00 29.30 8.40
CA TYR A 159 -30.83 27.83 8.27
C TYR A 159 -30.16 27.44 6.94
N ALA A 160 -30.73 27.92 5.83
CA ALA A 160 -30.17 27.68 4.50
C ALA A 160 -28.72 28.18 4.38
N THR A 161 -28.42 29.35 4.92
CA THR A 161 -27.08 29.93 4.92
C THR A 161 -26.07 29.06 5.68
N ILE A 162 -26.46 28.55 6.85
CA ILE A 162 -25.60 27.66 7.64
C ILE A 162 -25.30 26.35 6.90
N VAL A 163 -26.33 25.71 6.31
CA VAL A 163 -26.16 24.45 5.57
C VAL A 163 -25.27 24.65 4.37
N VAL A 164 -25.50 25.70 3.56
CA VAL A 164 -24.67 26.03 2.39
C VAL A 164 -23.22 26.29 2.78
N LEU A 165 -23.00 27.08 3.85
CA LEU A 165 -21.66 27.40 4.34
C LEU A 165 -20.92 26.11 4.81
N LEU A 166 -21.60 25.26 5.56
CA LEU A 166 -21.02 23.98 6.03
C LEU A 166 -20.66 23.06 4.85
N CYS A 167 -21.57 22.89 3.90
CA CYS A 167 -21.30 22.09 2.69
C CYS A 167 -20.09 22.63 1.93
N PHE A 168 -20.00 23.93 1.74
CA PHE A 168 -18.87 24.56 1.05
C PHE A 168 -17.55 24.39 1.84
N MET A 169 -17.56 24.59 3.15
CA MET A 169 -16.38 24.40 3.99
C MET A 169 -15.88 22.97 3.96
N PHE A 170 -16.77 21.97 4.08
CA PHE A 170 -16.37 20.55 4.01
C PHE A 170 -15.88 20.17 2.64
N ALA A 171 -16.51 20.62 1.56
CA ALA A 171 -16.04 20.37 0.21
C ALA A 171 -14.61 20.91 0.02
N MET A 172 -14.35 22.15 0.46
CA MET A 172 -13.01 22.74 0.41
C MET A 172 -11.99 21.98 1.26
N LEU A 173 -12.38 21.56 2.47
CA LEU A 173 -11.54 20.76 3.35
C LEU A 173 -11.12 19.44 2.70
N PHE A 174 -12.05 18.71 2.11
CA PHE A 174 -11.74 17.44 1.44
C PHE A 174 -10.83 17.62 0.22
N VAL A 175 -10.99 18.69 -0.54
CA VAL A 175 -10.07 19.01 -1.65
C VAL A 175 -8.67 19.28 -1.13
N ILE A 176 -8.54 20.09 -0.06
CA ILE A 176 -7.23 20.41 0.55
C ILE A 176 -6.58 19.13 1.10
N VAL A 177 -7.31 18.31 1.83
CA VAL A 177 -6.81 17.02 2.36
C VAL A 177 -6.38 16.08 1.24
N GLY A 178 -7.15 16.03 0.13
CA GLY A 178 -6.79 15.25 -1.06
C GLY A 178 -5.48 15.73 -1.69
N ILE A 179 -5.31 17.05 -1.85
CA ILE A 179 -4.07 17.63 -2.38
C ILE A 179 -2.89 17.33 -1.46
N ILE A 180 -3.04 17.55 -0.16
CA ILE A 180 -1.98 17.25 0.82
C ILE A 180 -1.58 15.78 0.75
N GLY A 181 -2.57 14.88 0.62
CA GLY A 181 -2.32 13.44 0.49
C GLY A 181 -1.56 13.07 -0.79
N GLU A 182 -1.72 13.80 -1.88
CA GLU A 182 -0.96 13.58 -3.13
C GLU A 182 0.50 14.00 -3.01
N TYR A 183 0.80 14.99 -2.13
CA TYR A 183 2.15 15.53 -1.94
C TYR A 183 2.95 14.86 -0.81
N ILE A 184 2.37 13.99 0.00
CA ILE A 184 3.04 13.26 1.08
C ILE A 184 3.52 11.87 0.61
#